data_e30f292b5ceb1b2ea0ed3f83f24e989a
#
_entry.id   e30f292b5ceb1b2ea0ed3f83f24e989a
#
_cell.length_a   1.000
_cell.length_b   1.000
_cell.length_c   1.000
_cell.angle_alpha   90.00
_cell.angle_beta   90.00
_cell.angle_gamma   90.00
#
_symmetry.space_group_name_H-M   'P 1'
#
loop_
_entity.id
_entity.type
_entity.pdbx_description
1 polymer ?
#
loop_
_entity_poly.entity_id
_entity_poly.type
_entity_poly.pdbx_seq_one_letter_code
_entity_poly.pdbx_strand_id
1 'polypeptide(L)'
;MKIFKLILTFLFGAIMIFAGIKHFQNPEIYLPFIPNFLPVQLVNYSAGILEIVCGLGVFIPSFRGWATLGILVLMLVFLPLHIVDIFKQKPSIGSHQMALIRLPIQFVLIAWAWFISKK
;
A
#
# COMPACT_ATOMS: atom_id res chain seq x y z
N MET A 1 19.42 -8.86 14.09
CA MET A 1 18.44 -9.03 13.00
C MET A 1 17.00 -8.93 13.47
N LYS A 2 16.66 -9.57 14.59
CA LYS A 2 15.26 -9.53 15.07
C LYS A 2 14.80 -8.12 15.40
N ILE A 3 15.63 -7.32 16.09
CA ILE A 3 15.28 -5.94 16.45
C ILE A 3 15.15 -5.08 15.20
N PHE A 4 16.09 -5.20 14.28
CA PHE A 4 16.05 -4.45 13.02
C PHE A 4 14.78 -4.76 12.23
N LYS A 5 14.47 -6.06 12.08
CA LYS A 5 13.27 -6.49 11.37
C LYS A 5 12.00 -5.97 12.06
N LEU A 6 11.98 -5.99 13.38
CA LEU A 6 10.84 -5.49 14.17
C LEU A 6 10.64 -3.99 13.96
N ILE A 7 11.74 -3.22 13.96
CA ILE A 7 11.68 -1.78 13.69
C ILE A 7 11.10 -1.53 12.29
N LEU A 8 11.58 -2.25 11.29
CA LEU A 8 11.07 -2.11 9.91
C LEU A 8 9.59 -2.51 9.83
N THR A 9 9.18 -3.52 10.59
CA THR A 9 7.79 -3.96 10.63
C THR A 9 6.90 -2.87 11.23
N PHE A 10 7.29 -2.28 12.36
CA PHE A 10 6.52 -1.22 13.00
C PHE A 10 6.48 0.04 12.14
N LEU A 11 7.57 0.37 11.48
CA LEU A 11 7.61 1.52 10.58
C LEU A 11 6.65 1.33 9.41
N PHE A 12 6.64 0.14 8.79
CA PHE A 12 5.71 -0.14 7.70
C PHE A 12 4.27 -0.10 8.19
N GLY A 13 4.01 -0.66 9.39
CA GLY A 13 2.68 -0.60 9.98
C GLY A 13 2.20 0.83 10.17
N ALA A 14 3.06 1.72 10.65
CA ALA A 14 2.71 3.13 10.81
C ALA A 14 2.41 3.80 9.47
N ILE A 15 3.20 3.50 8.44
CA ILE A 15 2.97 3.99 7.08
C ILE A 15 1.61 3.52 6.57
N MET A 16 1.27 2.25 6.79
CA MET A 16 0.00 1.68 6.35
C MET A 16 -1.18 2.35 7.03
N ILE A 17 -1.09 2.60 8.34
CA ILE A 17 -2.14 3.30 9.07
C ILE A 17 -2.33 4.70 8.49
N PHE A 18 -1.25 5.42 8.27
CA PHE A 18 -1.30 6.76 7.68
C PHE A 18 -1.94 6.74 6.29
N ALA A 19 -1.48 5.83 5.43
CA ALA A 19 -2.01 5.70 4.07
C ALA A 19 -3.49 5.33 4.08
N GLY A 20 -3.88 4.41 4.97
CA GLY A 20 -5.29 4.01 5.10
C GLY A 20 -6.17 5.16 5.54
N ILE A 21 -5.72 5.96 6.49
CA ILE A 21 -6.45 7.16 6.93
C ILE A 21 -6.63 8.14 5.76
N LYS A 22 -5.60 8.29 4.92
CA LYS A 22 -5.66 9.17 3.76
C LYS A 22 -6.73 8.76 2.76
N HIS A 23 -7.06 7.48 2.65
CA HIS A 23 -8.15 7.04 1.79
C HIS A 23 -9.49 7.65 2.19
N PHE A 24 -9.66 7.97 3.47
CA PHE A 24 -10.89 8.58 3.98
C PHE A 24 -10.81 10.11 4.00
N GLN A 25 -9.63 10.68 4.27
CA GLN A 25 -9.45 12.13 4.35
C GLN A 25 -9.36 12.79 2.97
N ASN A 26 -8.63 12.15 2.06
CA ASN A 26 -8.34 12.71 0.73
C ASN A 26 -8.58 11.63 -0.34
N PRO A 27 -9.82 11.14 -0.49
CA PRO A 27 -10.09 10.05 -1.45
C PRO A 27 -9.76 10.44 -2.89
N GLU A 28 -9.81 11.72 -3.23
CA GLU A 28 -9.51 12.21 -4.57
C GLU A 28 -8.10 11.87 -5.03
N ILE A 29 -7.18 11.58 -4.13
CA ILE A 29 -5.81 11.16 -4.47
C ILE A 29 -5.84 9.75 -5.06
N TYR A 30 -6.73 8.90 -4.58
CA TYR A 30 -6.74 7.47 -4.90
C TYR A 30 -7.75 7.08 -5.97
N LEU A 31 -8.88 7.79 -6.03
CA LEU A 31 -9.97 7.43 -6.95
C LEU A 31 -9.51 7.30 -8.41
N PRO A 32 -8.62 8.17 -8.92
CA PRO A 32 -8.17 8.04 -10.32
C PRO A 32 -7.39 6.76 -10.62
N PHE A 33 -6.80 6.11 -9.60
CA PHE A 33 -6.08 4.85 -9.80
C PHE A 33 -7.02 3.67 -9.99
N ILE A 34 -8.27 3.78 -9.58
CA ILE A 34 -9.22 2.67 -9.57
C ILE A 34 -9.91 2.60 -10.94
N PRO A 35 -9.91 1.42 -11.60
CA PRO A 35 -10.58 1.28 -12.90
C PRO A 35 -12.07 1.63 -12.82
N ASN A 36 -12.57 2.31 -13.85
CA ASN A 36 -13.96 2.82 -13.86
C ASN A 36 -15.02 1.72 -13.82
N PHE A 37 -14.67 0.49 -14.25
CA PHE A 37 -15.63 -0.61 -14.25
C PHE A 37 -15.88 -1.16 -12.84
N LEU A 38 -15.11 -0.72 -11.83
CA LEU A 38 -15.28 -1.11 -10.44
C LEU A 38 -16.03 -0.03 -9.68
N PRO A 39 -16.71 -0.37 -8.56
CA PRO A 39 -17.32 0.63 -7.69
C PRO A 39 -16.23 1.38 -6.94
N VAL A 40 -15.77 2.51 -7.53
CA VAL A 40 -14.53 3.19 -7.12
C VAL A 40 -14.51 3.61 -5.64
N GLN A 41 -15.64 4.12 -5.12
CA GLN A 41 -15.68 4.53 -3.72
C GLN A 41 -15.59 3.33 -2.78
N LEU A 42 -16.29 2.23 -3.10
CA LEU A 42 -16.23 1.02 -2.29
C LEU A 42 -14.82 0.44 -2.28
N VAL A 43 -14.18 0.38 -3.46
CA VAL A 43 -12.80 -0.12 -3.58
C VAL A 43 -11.84 0.76 -2.77
N ASN A 44 -11.99 2.08 -2.86
CA ASN A 44 -11.15 3.02 -2.13
C ASN A 44 -11.25 2.82 -0.61
N TYR A 45 -12.48 2.77 -0.09
CA TYR A 45 -12.68 2.62 1.35
C TYR A 45 -12.25 1.24 1.83
N SER A 46 -12.48 0.20 1.02
CA SER A 46 -12.03 -1.15 1.35
C SER A 46 -10.52 -1.22 1.46
N ALA A 47 -9.82 -0.59 0.52
CA ALA A 47 -8.35 -0.52 0.56
C ALA A 47 -7.88 0.20 1.81
N GLY A 48 -8.50 1.32 2.15
CA GLY A 48 -8.16 2.08 3.35
C GLY A 48 -8.35 1.28 4.62
N ILE A 49 -9.46 0.57 4.74
CA ILE A 49 -9.74 -0.28 5.90
C ILE A 49 -8.70 -1.40 6.00
N LEU A 50 -8.39 -2.08 4.88
CA LEU A 50 -7.40 -3.15 4.88
C LEU A 50 -6.02 -2.64 5.28
N GLU A 51 -5.64 -1.46 4.79
CA GLU A 51 -4.36 -0.86 5.16
C GLU A 51 -4.30 -0.55 6.67
N ILE A 52 -5.36 0.02 7.24
CA ILE A 52 -5.42 0.32 8.66
C ILE A 52 -5.39 -0.96 9.49
N VAL A 53 -6.18 -1.96 9.11
CA VAL A 53 -6.25 -3.23 9.82
C VAL A 53 -4.88 -3.93 9.81
N CYS A 54 -4.24 -4.01 8.65
CA CYS A 54 -2.91 -4.60 8.56
C CYS A 54 -1.88 -3.78 9.33
N GLY A 55 -1.96 -2.45 9.24
CA GLY A 55 -1.04 -1.58 9.96
C GLY A 55 -1.15 -1.74 11.48
N LEU A 56 -2.37 -1.79 12.00
CA LEU A 56 -2.60 -2.03 13.42
C LEU A 56 -2.19 -3.45 13.83
N GLY A 57 -2.44 -4.41 12.95
CA GLY A 57 -2.16 -5.82 13.24
C GLY A 57 -0.68 -6.11 13.48
N VAL A 58 0.23 -5.34 12.86
CA VAL A 58 1.67 -5.59 13.08
C VAL A 58 2.10 -5.27 14.50
N PHE A 59 1.34 -4.43 15.22
CA PHE A 59 1.64 -4.09 16.60
C PHE A 59 1.14 -5.12 17.61
N ILE A 60 0.33 -6.09 17.15
CA ILE A 60 -0.22 -7.14 17.98
C ILE A 60 0.53 -8.43 17.67
N PRO A 61 1.34 -8.96 18.63
CA PRO A 61 2.22 -10.11 18.32
C PRO A 61 1.51 -11.32 17.73
N SER A 62 0.30 -11.63 18.18
CA SER A 62 -0.45 -12.80 17.70
C SER A 62 -0.97 -12.63 16.26
N PHE A 63 -1.12 -11.38 15.78
CA PHE A 63 -1.61 -11.10 14.44
C PHE A 63 -0.54 -10.60 13.50
N ARG A 64 0.67 -10.38 14.00
CA ARG A 64 1.76 -9.76 13.21
C ARG A 64 2.07 -10.54 11.94
N GLY A 65 2.14 -11.86 12.03
CA GLY A 65 2.43 -12.70 10.85
C GLY A 65 1.38 -12.55 9.76
N TRP A 66 0.11 -12.55 10.13
CA TRP A 66 -0.98 -12.36 9.18
C TRP A 66 -1.00 -10.93 8.63
N ALA A 67 -0.71 -9.95 9.49
CA ALA A 67 -0.71 -8.55 9.09
C ALA A 67 0.41 -8.26 8.08
N THR A 68 1.62 -8.76 8.30
CA THR A 68 2.72 -8.55 7.36
C THR A 68 2.46 -9.25 6.04
N LEU A 69 1.86 -10.43 6.05
CA LEU A 69 1.45 -11.10 4.82
C LEU A 69 0.38 -10.28 4.09
N GLY A 70 -0.58 -9.72 4.82
CA GLY A 70 -1.60 -8.85 4.24
C GLY A 70 -1.00 -7.63 3.58
N ILE A 71 0.00 -7.01 4.20
CA ILE A 71 0.73 -5.87 3.62
C ILE A 71 1.38 -6.28 2.31
N LEU A 72 2.05 -7.43 2.28
CA LEU A 72 2.68 -7.93 1.05
C LEU A 72 1.66 -8.11 -0.07
N VAL A 73 0.52 -8.73 0.25
CA VAL A 73 -0.55 -8.94 -0.74
C VAL A 73 -1.05 -7.59 -1.27
N LEU A 74 -1.28 -6.62 -0.39
CA LEU A 74 -1.74 -5.28 -0.81
C LEU A 74 -0.73 -4.61 -1.73
N MET A 75 0.57 -4.70 -1.41
CA MET A 75 1.60 -4.09 -2.24
C MET A 75 1.64 -4.74 -3.63
N LEU A 76 1.43 -6.06 -3.69
CA LEU A 76 1.38 -6.76 -4.98
C LEU A 76 0.12 -6.40 -5.77
N VAL A 77 -1.01 -6.22 -5.11
CA VAL A 77 -2.26 -5.80 -5.76
C VAL A 77 -2.15 -4.38 -6.31
N PHE A 78 -1.45 -3.51 -5.60
CA PHE A 78 -1.30 -2.11 -6.04
C PHE A 78 -0.30 -1.96 -7.17
N LEU A 79 0.57 -2.94 -7.40
CA LEU A 79 1.59 -2.86 -8.45
C LEU A 79 1.00 -2.64 -9.85
N PRO A 80 -0.03 -3.41 -10.28
CA PRO A 80 -0.62 -3.18 -11.60
C PRO A 80 -1.14 -1.76 -11.79
N LEU A 81 -1.68 -1.14 -10.73
CA LEU A 81 -2.20 0.22 -10.81
C LEU A 81 -1.10 1.22 -11.10
N HIS A 82 0.07 1.04 -10.51
CA HIS A 82 1.21 1.93 -10.77
C HIS A 82 1.84 1.67 -12.14
N ILE A 83 1.81 0.42 -12.61
CA ILE A 83 2.28 0.09 -13.96
C ILE A 83 1.38 0.76 -15.00
N VAL A 84 0.07 0.62 -14.87
CA VAL A 84 -0.89 1.22 -15.78
C VAL A 84 -0.76 2.74 -15.78
N ASP A 85 -0.48 3.33 -14.61
CA ASP A 85 -0.40 4.78 -14.48
C ASP A 85 0.69 5.40 -15.36
N ILE A 86 1.79 4.66 -15.62
CA ILE A 86 2.87 5.14 -16.49
C ILE A 86 2.35 5.37 -17.91
N PHE A 87 1.41 4.55 -18.37
CA PHE A 87 0.92 4.57 -19.74
C PHE A 87 -0.27 5.50 -19.95
N LYS A 88 -0.79 6.12 -18.89
CA LYS A 88 -1.89 7.07 -19.00
C LYS A 88 -1.41 8.37 -19.62
N GLN A 89 -2.27 9.02 -20.41
CA GLN A 89 -2.00 10.36 -20.90
C GLN A 89 -1.92 11.37 -19.76
N LYS A 90 -2.81 11.20 -18.76
CA LYS A 90 -2.78 11.99 -17.52
C LYS A 90 -2.63 11.02 -16.36
N PRO A 91 -1.40 10.74 -15.90
CA PRO A 91 -1.21 9.82 -14.79
C PRO A 91 -1.94 10.27 -13.54
N SER A 92 -2.50 9.30 -12.83
CA SER A 92 -3.28 9.55 -11.63
C SER A 92 -2.48 10.22 -10.53
N ILE A 93 -1.16 9.93 -10.47
CA ILE A 93 -0.27 10.49 -9.45
C ILE A 93 0.07 11.97 -9.73
N GLY A 94 -0.19 12.46 -10.96
CA GLY A 94 0.00 13.87 -11.31
C GLY A 94 0.80 14.12 -12.59
N SER A 95 1.86 13.35 -12.84
CA SER A 95 2.69 13.54 -14.03
C SER A 95 3.37 12.23 -14.40
N HIS A 96 3.84 12.13 -15.64
CA HIS A 96 4.60 10.96 -16.08
C HIS A 96 5.89 10.80 -15.30
N GLN A 97 6.55 11.90 -14.96
CA GLN A 97 7.78 11.86 -14.17
C GLN A 97 7.50 11.25 -12.80
N MET A 98 6.45 11.68 -12.13
CA MET A 98 6.08 11.13 -10.82
C MET A 98 5.68 9.67 -10.93
N ALA A 99 4.98 9.27 -11.98
CA ALA A 99 4.61 7.87 -12.20
C ALA A 99 5.84 7.00 -12.40
N LEU A 100 6.82 7.47 -13.15
CA LEU A 100 8.08 6.75 -13.37
C LEU A 100 8.90 6.63 -12.09
N ILE A 101 8.87 7.64 -11.24
CA ILE A 101 9.55 7.61 -9.94
C ILE A 101 8.80 6.67 -8.98
N ARG A 102 7.48 6.72 -8.98
CA ARG A 102 6.65 5.95 -8.04
C ARG A 102 6.74 4.45 -8.28
N LEU A 103 6.91 4.02 -9.53
CA LEU A 103 6.95 2.60 -9.83
C LEU A 103 8.13 1.88 -9.18
N PRO A 104 9.40 2.38 -9.26
CA PRO A 104 10.49 1.76 -8.51
C PRO A 104 10.24 1.75 -6.99
N ILE A 105 9.60 2.79 -6.46
CA ILE A 105 9.24 2.84 -5.05
C ILE A 105 8.30 1.68 -4.70
N GLN A 106 7.35 1.34 -5.59
CA GLN A 106 6.46 0.21 -5.35
C GLN A 106 7.23 -1.10 -5.25
N PHE A 107 8.26 -1.31 -6.08
CA PHE A 107 9.10 -2.50 -5.97
C PHE A 107 9.88 -2.53 -4.66
N VAL A 108 10.35 -1.38 -4.19
CA VAL A 108 11.02 -1.28 -2.89
C VAL A 108 10.05 -1.65 -1.77
N LEU A 109 8.82 -1.16 -1.83
CA LEU A 109 7.79 -1.49 -0.84
C LEU A 109 7.46 -2.99 -0.85
N ILE A 110 7.40 -3.60 -2.02
CA ILE A 110 7.17 -5.04 -2.14
C ILE A 110 8.32 -5.82 -1.50
N ALA A 111 9.56 -5.45 -1.79
CA ALA A 111 10.73 -6.10 -1.22
C ALA A 111 10.75 -5.96 0.31
N TRP A 112 10.43 -4.76 0.80
CA TRP A 112 10.34 -4.49 2.23
C TRP A 112 9.25 -5.33 2.88
N ALA A 113 8.06 -5.36 2.28
CA ALA A 113 6.94 -6.15 2.79
C ALA A 113 7.28 -7.65 2.80
N TRP A 114 7.94 -8.13 1.75
CA TRP A 114 8.39 -9.51 1.69
C TRP A 114 9.39 -9.83 2.79
N PHE A 115 10.34 -8.94 3.02
CA PHE A 115 11.35 -9.13 4.05
C PHE A 115 10.72 -9.25 5.44
N ILE A 116 9.79 -8.37 5.78
CA ILE A 116 9.16 -8.39 7.11
C ILE A 116 8.14 -9.53 7.25
N SER A 117 7.65 -10.10 6.15
CA SER A 117 6.71 -11.21 6.19
C SER A 117 7.41 -12.57 6.35
N LYS A 118 8.71 -12.63 6.11
CA LYS A 118 9.49 -13.86 6.26
C LYS A 118 9.68 -14.21 7.74
N LYS A 119 9.73 -15.49 8.02
CA LYS A 119 10.06 -15.95 9.37
C LYS A 119 11.56 -15.96 9.61
#